data_f4fc0f872040f30f9407fc480e833dcc
#
_entry.id   f4fc0f872040f30f9407fc480e833dcc
#
_cell.length_a   1.000
_cell.length_b   1.000
_cell.length_c   1.000
_cell.angle_alpha   90.00
_cell.angle_beta   90.00
_cell.angle_gamma   90.00
#
_symmetry.space_group_name_H-M   'P 1'
#
loop_
_entity.id
_entity.type
_entity.pdbx_description
1 polymer ?
#
loop_
_entity_poly.entity_id
_entity_poly.type
_entity_poly.pdbx_seq_one_letter_code
_entity_poly.pdbx_strand_id
1 'polypeptide(L)'
;MSSELLQNVRVLDPISKTDRTADVLIAEGKIEAIQEQISEFPTDTKVRDCQGLILGPGLTDIYSHSGEPGFEERETLESLMQAAAAGGFTRVAILPDTSPAIDNLAGLALLQQHIRNFSPTLPRLYFWGALTAGVKGQQMAELGELAGSAIVGFADGLPLSNPSLVRRLLEYIQPLGKSVALWPCDRTLAGNGIAREGATSIRLGLPGIPASAETSALAALLELIATVETPVHIMRVSCARSVELIRDAKARGLPVTASASWMHLLLNVEAIGGNSNEVIAGKNAVPTLFPYDPNLRLDPPLGNKADQLALIQGVKDGVIDAIAIDHSPHTYEDKTVAFADAPPGAIGLELA
;
A
#
# COMPACT_ATOMS: atom_id res chain seq x y z
N MET A 1 4.00 -24.38 25.32
CA MET A 1 3.34 -23.47 24.36
C MET A 1 2.00 -24.08 24.00
N SER A 2 0.93 -23.30 23.90
CA SER A 2 -0.42 -23.83 23.69
C SER A 2 -0.57 -24.30 22.24
N SER A 3 -1.11 -25.50 22.04
CA SER A 3 -1.59 -25.97 20.76
C SER A 3 -3.03 -25.52 20.53
N GLU A 4 -3.41 -25.29 19.27
CA GLU A 4 -4.78 -24.94 18.87
C GLU A 4 -5.21 -25.77 17.68
N LEU A 5 -6.43 -26.33 17.74
CA LEU A 5 -7.06 -27.07 16.66
C LEU A 5 -8.24 -26.27 16.13
N LEU A 6 -8.13 -25.82 14.88
CA LEU A 6 -9.23 -25.18 14.14
C LEU A 6 -9.98 -26.25 13.37
N GLN A 7 -11.23 -26.52 13.75
CA GLN A 7 -12.06 -27.53 13.09
C GLN A 7 -13.00 -26.91 12.06
N ASN A 8 -13.26 -27.62 10.98
CA ASN A 8 -14.23 -27.27 9.95
C ASN A 8 -13.93 -25.92 9.24
N VAL A 9 -12.67 -25.46 9.20
CA VAL A 9 -12.30 -24.19 8.57
C VAL A 9 -12.12 -24.36 7.06
N ARG A 10 -12.64 -23.42 6.24
CA ARG A 10 -12.33 -23.37 4.80
C ARG A 10 -10.91 -22.85 4.61
N VAL A 11 -10.00 -23.72 4.22
CA VAL A 11 -8.60 -23.37 3.95
C VAL A 11 -8.47 -22.87 2.51
N LEU A 12 -8.01 -21.63 2.35
CA LEU A 12 -7.66 -21.03 1.07
C LEU A 12 -6.15 -20.77 1.01
N ASP A 13 -5.45 -21.44 0.10
CA ASP A 13 -4.05 -21.17 -0.18
C ASP A 13 -3.85 -20.96 -1.68
N PRO A 14 -3.61 -19.71 -2.14
CA PRO A 14 -3.43 -19.40 -3.55
C PRO A 14 -2.15 -20.00 -4.14
N ILE A 15 -1.12 -20.30 -3.32
CA ILE A 15 0.14 -20.88 -3.80
C ILE A 15 -0.05 -22.35 -4.15
N SER A 16 -0.61 -23.13 -3.22
CA SER A 16 -0.93 -24.55 -3.45
C SER A 16 -2.23 -24.77 -4.22
N LYS A 17 -2.99 -23.68 -4.50
CA LYS A 17 -4.34 -23.70 -5.10
C LYS A 17 -5.33 -24.53 -4.27
N THR A 18 -5.16 -24.56 -2.96
CA THR A 18 -6.05 -25.26 -2.04
C THR A 18 -7.29 -24.40 -1.76
N ASP A 19 -8.48 -24.97 -1.93
CA ASP A 19 -9.77 -24.44 -1.49
C ASP A 19 -10.63 -25.61 -1.01
N ARG A 20 -10.58 -25.89 0.29
CA ARG A 20 -11.34 -27.01 0.89
C ARG A 20 -11.60 -26.76 2.38
N THR A 21 -12.65 -27.39 2.91
CA THR A 21 -12.86 -27.45 4.36
C THR A 21 -11.95 -28.52 4.97
N ALA A 22 -11.27 -28.17 6.06
CA ALA A 22 -10.32 -29.05 6.74
C ALA A 22 -10.18 -28.66 8.22
N ASP A 23 -9.57 -29.55 9.00
CA ASP A 23 -9.06 -29.25 10.33
C ASP A 23 -7.59 -28.83 10.22
N VAL A 24 -7.20 -27.85 11.04
CA VAL A 24 -5.83 -27.30 11.07
C VAL A 24 -5.32 -27.34 12.50
N LEU A 25 -4.25 -28.11 12.71
CA LEU A 25 -3.54 -28.14 13.99
C LEU A 25 -2.37 -27.14 13.96
N ILE A 26 -2.36 -26.26 14.94
CA ILE A 26 -1.30 -25.29 15.15
C ILE A 26 -0.62 -25.64 16.47
N ALA A 27 0.70 -25.88 16.42
CA ALA A 27 1.51 -26.10 17.60
C ALA A 27 2.81 -25.30 17.50
N GLU A 28 3.26 -24.76 18.61
CA GLU A 28 4.50 -23.95 18.72
C GLU A 28 4.56 -22.79 17.69
N GLY A 29 3.38 -22.20 17.36
CA GLY A 29 3.29 -21.09 16.41
C GLY A 29 3.46 -21.50 14.93
N LYS A 30 3.34 -22.81 14.62
CA LYS A 30 3.43 -23.35 13.26
C LYS A 30 2.21 -24.21 12.95
N ILE A 31 1.83 -24.24 11.68
CA ILE A 31 0.87 -25.22 11.18
C ILE A 31 1.55 -26.58 11.14
N GLU A 32 1.08 -27.52 11.97
CA GLU A 32 1.62 -28.86 12.06
C GLU A 32 0.93 -29.82 11.11
N ALA A 33 -0.39 -29.69 10.96
CA ALA A 33 -1.18 -30.54 10.08
C ALA A 33 -2.38 -29.80 9.49
N ILE A 34 -2.76 -30.16 8.25
CA ILE A 34 -4.01 -29.77 7.58
C ILE A 34 -4.61 -31.05 7.00
N GLN A 35 -5.70 -31.55 7.60
CA GLN A 35 -6.37 -32.79 7.21
C GLN A 35 -7.88 -32.62 7.17
N GLU A 36 -8.61 -33.48 6.49
CA GLU A 36 -10.07 -33.44 6.47
C GLU A 36 -10.67 -33.53 7.88
N GLN A 37 -10.04 -34.35 8.74
CA GLN A 37 -10.38 -34.49 10.15
C GLN A 37 -9.13 -34.89 10.94
N ILE A 38 -8.88 -34.18 12.06
CA ILE A 38 -7.80 -34.46 12.98
C ILE A 38 -8.40 -35.03 14.28
N SER A 39 -8.18 -36.31 14.56
CA SER A 39 -8.69 -37.00 15.75
C SER A 39 -7.64 -37.16 16.86
N GLU A 40 -6.34 -37.06 16.51
CA GLU A 40 -5.23 -37.22 17.45
C GLU A 40 -4.50 -35.87 17.61
N PHE A 41 -4.52 -35.31 18.80
CA PHE A 41 -3.84 -34.07 19.14
C PHE A 41 -3.52 -34.02 20.64
N PRO A 42 -2.57 -33.20 21.11
CA PRO A 42 -2.23 -33.07 22.52
C PRO A 42 -3.43 -32.76 23.41
N THR A 43 -3.46 -33.28 24.61
CA THR A 43 -4.61 -33.15 25.54
C THR A 43 -4.88 -31.74 26.01
N ASP A 44 -3.89 -30.87 25.95
CA ASP A 44 -3.98 -29.43 26.29
C ASP A 44 -4.32 -28.51 25.11
N THR A 45 -4.66 -29.10 23.95
CA THR A 45 -5.01 -28.38 22.73
C THR A 45 -6.35 -27.65 22.88
N LYS A 46 -6.35 -26.34 22.59
CA LYS A 46 -7.57 -25.56 22.53
C LYS A 46 -8.30 -25.85 21.21
N VAL A 47 -9.46 -26.47 21.30
CA VAL A 47 -10.30 -26.79 20.13
C VAL A 47 -11.27 -25.66 19.85
N ARG A 48 -11.35 -25.23 18.58
CA ARG A 48 -12.25 -24.20 18.11
C ARG A 48 -12.99 -24.67 16.87
N ASP A 49 -14.31 -24.66 16.91
CA ASP A 49 -15.12 -24.85 15.69
C ASP A 49 -15.11 -23.57 14.87
N CYS A 50 -14.64 -23.69 13.63
CA CYS A 50 -14.47 -22.61 12.66
C CYS A 50 -15.40 -22.75 11.44
N GLN A 51 -16.52 -23.47 11.60
CA GLN A 51 -17.50 -23.64 10.52
C GLN A 51 -17.94 -22.28 9.97
N GLY A 52 -17.85 -22.09 8.65
CA GLY A 52 -18.19 -20.84 7.97
C GLY A 52 -17.09 -19.78 7.98
N LEU A 53 -15.97 -20.01 8.69
CA LEU A 53 -14.80 -19.15 8.65
C LEU A 53 -13.81 -19.59 7.57
N ILE A 54 -12.98 -18.63 7.12
CA ILE A 54 -11.94 -18.86 6.12
C ILE A 54 -10.58 -18.68 6.80
N LEU A 55 -9.67 -19.63 6.57
CA LEU A 55 -8.25 -19.52 6.94
C LEU A 55 -7.44 -19.36 5.66
N GLY A 56 -6.73 -18.26 5.54
CA GLY A 56 -5.80 -17.97 4.44
C GLY A 56 -4.48 -17.43 4.93
N PRO A 57 -3.52 -17.19 4.02
CA PRO A 57 -2.32 -16.44 4.35
C PRO A 57 -2.70 -15.06 4.92
N GLY A 58 -2.03 -14.64 5.98
CA GLY A 58 -2.25 -13.31 6.52
C GLY A 58 -1.91 -12.22 5.50
N LEU A 59 -2.71 -11.16 5.45
CA LEU A 59 -2.52 -10.07 4.53
C LEU A 59 -1.19 -9.36 4.78
N THR A 60 -0.62 -8.80 3.72
CA THR A 60 0.60 -7.99 3.79
C THR A 60 0.33 -6.66 3.10
N ASP A 61 0.50 -5.56 3.83
CA ASP A 61 0.51 -4.25 3.21
C ASP A 61 1.94 -3.84 2.89
N ILE A 62 2.15 -3.38 1.65
CA ILE A 62 3.48 -3.13 1.11
C ILE A 62 3.99 -1.72 1.37
N TYR A 63 3.11 -0.76 1.65
CA TYR A 63 3.44 0.56 2.15
C TYR A 63 2.23 1.26 2.77
N SER A 64 2.47 1.87 3.92
CA SER A 64 1.57 2.78 4.65
C SER A 64 2.38 3.90 5.27
N HIS A 65 1.74 5.04 5.53
CA HIS A 65 2.33 6.09 6.36
C HIS A 65 2.15 5.76 7.83
N SER A 66 3.05 6.28 8.67
CA SER A 66 2.93 6.22 10.13
C SER A 66 2.92 7.63 10.71
N GLY A 67 2.04 7.89 11.66
CA GLY A 67 2.08 9.13 12.44
C GLY A 67 3.26 9.18 13.40
N GLU A 68 3.70 8.03 13.91
CA GLU A 68 4.82 7.93 14.85
C GLU A 68 6.07 7.37 14.13
N PRO A 69 7.26 7.95 14.40
CA PRO A 69 7.53 9.10 15.27
C PRO A 69 7.25 10.46 14.59
N GLY A 70 6.87 11.45 15.44
CA GLY A 70 6.86 12.87 15.09
C GLY A 70 5.51 13.48 14.76
N PHE A 71 4.47 12.66 14.60
CA PHE A 71 3.09 13.05 14.35
C PHE A 71 2.11 12.13 15.09
N GLU A 72 2.43 11.83 16.36
CA GLU A 72 1.69 10.88 17.21
C GLU A 72 0.22 11.29 17.42
N GLU A 73 -0.08 12.58 17.25
CA GLU A 73 -1.45 13.10 17.29
C GLU A 73 -2.33 12.58 16.14
N ARG A 74 -1.73 12.11 15.04
CA ARG A 74 -2.44 11.49 13.93
C ARG A 74 -2.69 10.01 14.19
N GLU A 75 -1.64 9.30 14.60
CA GLU A 75 -1.68 7.88 14.92
C GLU A 75 -0.38 7.43 15.58
N THR A 76 -0.48 6.60 16.62
CA THR A 76 0.69 5.91 17.20
C THR A 76 0.97 4.61 16.45
N LEU A 77 2.20 4.09 16.53
CA LEU A 77 2.57 2.78 15.97
C LEU A 77 1.72 1.65 16.55
N GLU A 78 1.34 1.72 17.82
CA GLU A 78 0.48 0.71 18.44
C GLU A 78 -0.92 0.74 17.84
N SER A 79 -1.51 1.92 17.64
CA SER A 79 -2.82 2.09 16.97
C SER A 79 -2.79 1.58 15.54
N LEU A 80 -1.76 1.92 14.76
CA LEU A 80 -1.55 1.42 13.41
C LEU A 80 -1.52 -0.10 13.36
N MET A 81 -0.78 -0.74 14.29
CA MET A 81 -0.69 -2.20 14.34
C MET A 81 -2.01 -2.85 14.77
N GLN A 82 -2.79 -2.20 15.65
CA GLN A 82 -4.12 -2.67 16.04
C GLN A 82 -5.11 -2.58 14.87
N ALA A 83 -5.10 -1.46 14.14
CA ALA A 83 -5.91 -1.29 12.91
C ALA A 83 -5.54 -2.35 11.85
N ALA A 84 -4.25 -2.59 11.65
CA ALA A 84 -3.77 -3.63 10.74
C ALA A 84 -4.22 -5.04 11.17
N ALA A 85 -4.15 -5.36 12.46
CA ALA A 85 -4.62 -6.63 12.99
C ALA A 85 -6.13 -6.81 12.78
N ALA A 86 -6.92 -5.74 12.99
CA ALA A 86 -8.36 -5.75 12.75
C ALA A 86 -8.72 -6.03 11.29
N GLY A 87 -7.94 -5.50 10.32
CA GLY A 87 -8.07 -5.78 8.88
C GLY A 87 -7.47 -7.11 8.43
N GLY A 88 -6.93 -7.95 9.35
CA GLY A 88 -6.34 -9.25 9.00
C GLY A 88 -4.92 -9.18 8.44
N PHE A 89 -4.25 -8.05 8.57
CA PHE A 89 -2.83 -7.94 8.20
C PHE A 89 -1.95 -8.61 9.24
N THR A 90 -0.93 -9.31 8.77
CA THR A 90 0.13 -9.91 9.60
C THR A 90 1.47 -9.24 9.40
N ARG A 91 1.58 -8.42 8.36
CA ARG A 91 2.77 -7.65 7.99
C ARG A 91 2.36 -6.31 7.41
N VAL A 92 3.03 -5.26 7.86
CA VAL A 92 2.87 -3.90 7.33
C VAL A 92 4.25 -3.29 7.12
N ALA A 93 4.51 -2.70 5.95
CA ALA A 93 5.71 -1.93 5.69
C ALA A 93 5.39 -0.44 5.75
N ILE A 94 6.07 0.31 6.60
CA ILE A 94 5.87 1.75 6.70
C ILE A 94 6.89 2.54 5.89
N LEU A 95 6.45 3.65 5.33
CA LEU A 95 7.25 4.59 4.57
C LEU A 95 8.19 5.38 5.49
N PRO A 96 9.29 5.91 4.96
CA PRO A 96 10.32 6.57 5.77
C PRO A 96 10.03 8.04 6.10
N ASP A 97 8.87 8.56 5.78
CA ASP A 97 8.46 9.96 5.92
C ASP A 97 8.03 10.36 7.34
N THR A 98 8.54 9.66 8.33
CA THR A 98 8.44 9.97 9.75
C THR A 98 9.32 11.17 10.15
N SER A 99 9.21 11.65 11.38
CA SER A 99 10.06 12.73 11.90
C SER A 99 10.74 12.31 13.22
N PRO A 100 12.05 11.98 13.20
CA PRO A 100 12.97 12.02 12.05
C PRO A 100 12.65 10.98 10.97
N ALA A 101 13.07 11.27 9.73
CA ALA A 101 12.94 10.34 8.62
C ALA A 101 13.86 9.11 8.79
N ILE A 102 13.49 7.97 8.17
CA ILE A 102 14.33 6.76 8.18
C ILE A 102 15.37 6.87 7.04
N ASP A 103 16.25 7.86 7.11
CA ASP A 103 17.28 8.17 6.11
C ASP A 103 18.70 7.76 6.53
N ASN A 104 18.83 7.21 7.74
CA ASN A 104 20.06 6.71 8.33
C ASN A 104 19.80 5.60 9.35
N LEU A 105 20.86 4.93 9.81
CA LEU A 105 20.75 3.82 10.77
C LEU A 105 20.23 4.24 12.15
N ALA A 106 20.47 5.48 12.58
CA ALA A 106 20.02 5.95 13.89
C ALA A 106 18.50 6.08 13.96
N GLY A 107 17.87 6.65 12.90
CA GLY A 107 16.41 6.71 12.78
C GLY A 107 15.78 5.33 12.76
N LEU A 108 16.35 4.40 11.98
CA LEU A 108 15.86 3.01 11.94
C LEU A 108 16.00 2.31 13.29
N ALA A 109 17.14 2.46 13.98
CA ALA A 109 17.38 1.82 15.27
C ALA A 109 16.42 2.32 16.36
N LEU A 110 16.06 3.60 16.33
CA LEU A 110 15.08 4.19 17.23
C LEU A 110 13.72 3.50 17.09
N LEU A 111 13.22 3.36 15.87
CA LEU A 111 11.96 2.67 15.59
C LEU A 111 12.01 1.19 15.97
N GLN A 112 13.08 0.49 15.63
CA GLN A 112 13.26 -0.91 16.00
C GLN A 112 13.29 -1.11 17.52
N GLN A 113 13.87 -0.18 18.26
CA GLN A 113 13.86 -0.22 19.73
C GLN A 113 12.45 -0.01 20.27
N HIS A 114 11.70 0.94 19.72
CA HIS A 114 10.34 1.25 20.14
C HIS A 114 9.41 0.04 20.01
N ILE A 115 9.41 -0.63 18.85
CA ILE A 115 8.52 -1.76 18.58
C ILE A 115 8.89 -3.05 19.33
N ARG A 116 10.09 -3.18 19.92
CA ARG A 116 10.49 -4.38 20.69
C ARG A 116 9.60 -4.66 21.90
N ASN A 117 8.95 -3.64 22.43
CA ASN A 117 8.10 -3.74 23.59
C ASN A 117 6.64 -4.08 23.26
N PHE A 118 6.30 -4.15 21.97
CA PHE A 118 4.94 -4.45 21.55
C PHE A 118 4.60 -5.93 21.68
N SER A 119 3.31 -6.22 21.80
CA SER A 119 2.82 -7.59 21.89
C SER A 119 3.23 -8.42 20.67
N PRO A 120 3.73 -9.65 20.85
CA PRO A 120 4.06 -10.54 19.74
C PRO A 120 2.83 -11.03 18.95
N THR A 121 1.62 -10.70 19.42
CA THR A 121 0.36 -11.01 18.72
C THR A 121 -0.03 -9.94 17.70
N LEU A 122 0.64 -8.78 17.72
CA LEU A 122 0.44 -7.73 16.73
C LEU A 122 1.17 -8.05 15.41
N PRO A 123 0.75 -7.46 14.29
CA PRO A 123 1.43 -7.60 13.00
C PRO A 123 2.90 -7.21 13.08
N ARG A 124 3.72 -7.78 12.20
CA ARG A 124 5.13 -7.40 12.10
C ARG A 124 5.26 -6.13 11.29
N LEU A 125 5.97 -5.14 11.84
CA LEU A 125 6.35 -3.94 11.11
C LEU A 125 7.66 -4.14 10.36
N TYR A 126 7.66 -3.65 9.13
CA TYR A 126 8.81 -3.55 8.25
C TYR A 126 9.01 -2.07 7.87
N PHE A 127 10.21 -1.72 7.43
CA PHE A 127 10.58 -0.34 7.17
C PHE A 127 11.14 -0.19 5.77
N TRP A 128 10.68 0.81 5.05
CA TRP A 128 11.37 1.35 3.90
C TRP A 128 12.46 2.31 4.38
N GLY A 129 13.65 2.25 3.78
CA GLY A 129 14.68 3.27 3.96
C GLY A 129 14.45 4.43 2.98
N ALA A 130 14.72 5.66 3.39
CA ALA A 130 14.59 6.80 2.51
C ALA A 130 15.60 6.75 1.35
N LEU A 131 15.16 7.15 0.17
CA LEU A 131 16.01 7.38 -1.00
C LEU A 131 16.81 8.66 -0.82
N THR A 132 16.19 9.68 -0.22
CA THR A 132 16.78 11.01 -0.08
C THR A 132 16.81 11.48 1.36
N ALA A 133 17.82 12.27 1.71
CA ALA A 133 17.98 12.83 3.04
C ALA A 133 16.76 13.64 3.47
N GLY A 134 16.17 13.25 4.60
CA GLY A 134 14.93 13.84 5.13
C GLY A 134 13.74 13.73 4.17
N VAL A 135 13.75 12.78 3.20
CA VAL A 135 12.67 12.59 2.21
C VAL A 135 12.40 13.87 1.38
N LYS A 136 13.45 14.66 1.11
CA LYS A 136 13.31 15.98 0.46
C LYS A 136 13.52 15.96 -1.06
N GLY A 137 13.85 14.80 -1.65
CA GLY A 137 14.05 14.69 -3.10
C GLY A 137 15.26 15.45 -3.66
N GLN A 138 16.25 15.82 -2.83
CA GLN A 138 17.38 16.68 -3.23
C GLN A 138 18.72 15.98 -3.19
N GLN A 139 19.04 15.29 -2.11
CA GLN A 139 20.29 14.61 -1.87
C GLN A 139 20.03 13.15 -1.49
N MET A 140 20.90 12.23 -1.91
CA MET A 140 20.81 10.83 -1.53
C MET A 140 20.96 10.66 -0.01
N ALA A 141 20.19 9.75 0.58
CA ALA A 141 20.36 9.31 1.96
C ALA A 141 21.61 8.40 2.11
N GLU A 142 21.86 7.88 3.29
CA GLU A 142 22.97 6.96 3.59
C GLU A 142 22.67 5.54 3.10
N LEU A 143 22.42 5.39 1.79
CA LEU A 143 21.89 4.18 1.16
C LEU A 143 22.76 2.94 1.42
N GLY A 144 24.09 3.09 1.39
CA GLY A 144 25.01 1.96 1.61
C GLY A 144 24.89 1.36 3.01
N GLU A 145 24.74 2.19 4.04
CA GLU A 145 24.58 1.74 5.42
C GLU A 145 23.19 1.15 5.63
N LEU A 146 22.15 1.82 5.13
CA LEU A 146 20.76 1.34 5.21
C LEU A 146 20.56 0.00 4.50
N ALA A 147 21.23 -0.24 3.35
CA ALA A 147 21.12 -1.50 2.62
C ALA A 147 21.59 -2.71 3.44
N GLY A 148 22.58 -2.51 4.33
CA GLY A 148 23.06 -3.55 5.25
C GLY A 148 22.13 -3.84 6.42
N SER A 149 21.06 -3.08 6.57
CA SER A 149 20.11 -3.20 7.68
C SER A 149 18.83 -3.98 7.30
N ALA A 150 17.92 -4.10 8.25
CA ALA A 150 16.64 -4.81 8.08
C ALA A 150 15.56 -3.96 7.40
N ILE A 151 15.90 -3.19 6.36
CA ILE A 151 14.91 -2.52 5.52
C ILE A 151 14.44 -3.44 4.39
N VAL A 152 13.19 -3.26 3.94
CA VAL A 152 12.62 -4.03 2.83
C VAL A 152 13.11 -3.53 1.47
N GLY A 153 13.49 -2.28 1.38
CA GLY A 153 13.93 -1.60 0.16
C GLY A 153 14.01 -0.10 0.40
N PHE A 154 14.07 0.68 -0.66
CA PHE A 154 14.17 2.13 -0.62
C PHE A 154 12.94 2.80 -1.26
N ALA A 155 12.39 3.79 -0.57
CA ALA A 155 11.30 4.63 -1.05
C ALA A 155 11.36 5.99 -0.35
N ASP A 156 10.84 7.05 -0.98
CA ASP A 156 10.52 8.28 -0.25
C ASP A 156 9.01 8.38 0.04
N GLY A 157 8.17 7.60 -0.67
CA GLY A 157 6.72 7.77 -0.62
C GLY A 157 6.22 9.06 -1.26
N LEU A 158 7.12 9.89 -1.78
CA LEU A 158 6.88 11.15 -2.48
C LEU A 158 7.47 11.10 -3.89
N PRO A 159 6.92 11.86 -4.85
CA PRO A 159 7.47 11.91 -6.20
C PRO A 159 8.83 12.61 -6.23
N LEU A 160 9.76 12.05 -6.97
CA LEU A 160 11.07 12.65 -7.24
C LEU A 160 11.05 13.40 -8.57
N SER A 161 11.23 14.72 -8.51
CA SER A 161 11.15 15.59 -9.68
C SER A 161 12.43 15.66 -10.52
N ASN A 162 13.56 15.15 -10.01
CA ASN A 162 14.86 15.24 -10.68
C ASN A 162 15.25 13.90 -11.32
N PRO A 163 15.09 13.71 -12.65
CA PRO A 163 15.42 12.46 -13.33
C PRO A 163 16.92 12.08 -13.21
N SER A 164 17.81 13.07 -13.13
CA SER A 164 19.25 12.81 -12.95
C SER A 164 19.57 12.24 -11.57
N LEU A 165 18.81 12.68 -10.54
CA LEU A 165 18.92 12.10 -9.20
C LEU A 165 18.33 10.68 -9.20
N VAL A 166 17.15 10.47 -9.79
CA VAL A 166 16.52 9.13 -9.91
C VAL A 166 17.48 8.15 -10.58
N ARG A 167 18.08 8.53 -11.72
CA ARG A 167 19.04 7.69 -12.41
C ARG A 167 20.21 7.29 -11.49
N ARG A 168 20.83 8.26 -10.81
CA ARG A 168 21.95 7.98 -9.89
C ARG A 168 21.54 7.11 -8.71
N LEU A 169 20.34 7.28 -8.17
CA LEU A 169 19.79 6.41 -7.12
C LEU A 169 19.69 4.96 -7.60
N LEU A 170 19.12 4.75 -8.79
CA LEU A 170 18.97 3.42 -9.37
C LEU A 170 20.34 2.77 -9.63
N GLU A 171 21.29 3.49 -10.23
CA GLU A 171 22.66 3.02 -10.47
C GLU A 171 23.38 2.66 -9.15
N TYR A 172 23.21 3.47 -8.10
CA TYR A 172 23.86 3.22 -6.81
C TYR A 172 23.25 2.02 -6.06
N ILE A 173 21.93 1.85 -6.14
CA ILE A 173 21.21 0.78 -5.41
C ILE A 173 21.32 -0.58 -6.13
N GLN A 174 21.50 -0.60 -7.43
CA GLN A 174 21.57 -1.82 -8.24
C GLN A 174 22.53 -2.87 -7.64
N PRO A 175 23.80 -2.57 -7.29
CA PRO A 175 24.71 -3.55 -6.70
C PRO A 175 24.37 -3.92 -5.24
N LEU A 176 23.50 -3.15 -4.57
CA LEU A 176 23.10 -3.42 -3.19
C LEU A 176 21.99 -4.49 -3.09
N GLY A 177 21.39 -4.89 -4.23
CA GLY A 177 20.38 -5.95 -4.29
C GLY A 177 19.06 -5.62 -3.56
N LYS A 178 18.76 -4.34 -3.38
CA LYS A 178 17.52 -3.87 -2.76
C LYS A 178 16.54 -3.34 -3.81
N SER A 179 15.26 -3.57 -3.59
CA SER A 179 14.20 -2.99 -4.42
C SER A 179 14.03 -1.51 -4.15
N VAL A 180 13.59 -0.77 -5.17
CA VAL A 180 13.24 0.65 -5.08
C VAL A 180 11.76 0.80 -5.36
N ALA A 181 11.03 1.54 -4.52
CA ALA A 181 9.65 1.90 -4.79
C ALA A 181 9.55 3.40 -5.12
N LEU A 182 8.95 3.71 -6.26
CA LEU A 182 8.84 5.07 -6.78
C LEU A 182 7.40 5.39 -7.17
N TRP A 183 6.97 6.57 -6.80
CA TRP A 183 5.69 7.12 -7.22
C TRP A 183 5.89 8.10 -8.39
N PRO A 184 5.50 7.71 -9.62
CA PRO A 184 5.62 8.58 -10.79
C PRO A 184 4.54 9.65 -10.78
N CYS A 185 4.93 10.89 -10.53
CA CYS A 185 4.05 12.05 -10.63
C CYS A 185 4.86 13.32 -10.92
N ASP A 186 4.52 14.02 -11.98
CA ASP A 186 5.04 15.36 -12.25
C ASP A 186 4.23 16.40 -11.49
N ARG A 187 4.79 16.91 -10.40
CA ARG A 187 4.14 17.92 -9.55
C ARG A 187 3.94 19.25 -10.24
N THR A 188 4.72 19.55 -11.28
CA THR A 188 4.56 20.79 -12.06
C THR A 188 3.30 20.71 -12.92
N LEU A 189 3.05 19.54 -13.55
CA LEU A 189 1.82 19.28 -14.29
C LEU A 189 0.60 19.14 -13.36
N ALA A 190 0.76 18.53 -12.20
CA ALA A 190 -0.31 18.40 -11.21
C ALA A 190 -0.75 19.76 -10.66
N GLY A 191 0.18 20.72 -10.50
CA GLY A 191 -0.09 22.05 -10.00
C GLY A 191 -0.80 22.03 -8.64
N ASN A 192 -1.84 22.85 -8.51
CA ASN A 192 -2.69 22.92 -7.33
C ASN A 192 -3.97 22.06 -7.49
N GLY A 193 -3.97 21.08 -8.37
CA GLY A 193 -5.11 20.19 -8.57
C GLY A 193 -5.41 19.35 -7.33
N ILE A 194 -6.69 18.99 -7.15
CA ILE A 194 -7.17 18.21 -6.00
C ILE A 194 -8.13 17.07 -6.40
N ALA A 195 -8.49 17.00 -7.68
CA ALA A 195 -9.34 15.95 -8.24
C ALA A 195 -8.82 15.56 -9.63
N ARG A 196 -9.19 14.41 -10.17
CA ARG A 196 -8.85 14.03 -11.54
C ARG A 196 -9.48 15.00 -12.53
N GLU A 197 -8.67 15.60 -13.42
CA GLU A 197 -9.15 16.49 -14.47
C GLU A 197 -10.18 15.77 -15.37
N GLY A 198 -11.29 16.46 -15.61
CA GLY A 198 -12.37 15.94 -16.47
C GLY A 198 -13.71 16.61 -16.21
N ALA A 199 -14.77 16.07 -16.81
CA ALA A 199 -16.13 16.63 -16.69
C ALA A 199 -16.59 16.73 -15.22
N THR A 200 -16.24 15.75 -14.41
CA THR A 200 -16.65 15.72 -12.98
C THR A 200 -15.96 16.78 -12.15
N SER A 201 -14.64 16.98 -12.30
CA SER A 201 -13.93 18.03 -11.57
C SER A 201 -14.45 19.43 -11.96
N ILE A 202 -14.75 19.64 -13.26
CA ILE A 202 -15.34 20.90 -13.74
C ILE A 202 -16.74 21.09 -13.14
N ARG A 203 -17.61 20.08 -13.16
CA ARG A 203 -18.96 20.12 -12.58
C ARG A 203 -18.94 20.42 -11.09
N LEU A 204 -17.95 19.88 -10.36
CA LEU A 204 -17.79 20.07 -8.92
C LEU A 204 -17.01 21.35 -8.57
N GLY A 205 -16.51 22.11 -9.56
CA GLY A 205 -15.71 23.32 -9.32
C GLY A 205 -14.34 23.03 -8.69
N LEU A 206 -13.79 21.82 -8.88
CA LEU A 206 -12.52 21.39 -8.30
C LEU A 206 -11.39 21.54 -9.33
N PRO A 207 -10.23 22.12 -8.96
CA PRO A 207 -9.07 22.18 -9.86
C PRO A 207 -8.57 20.75 -10.17
N GLY A 208 -8.32 20.52 -11.47
CA GLY A 208 -8.00 19.19 -11.99
C GLY A 208 -6.51 18.85 -11.95
N ILE A 209 -6.18 17.58 -11.71
CA ILE A 209 -4.87 16.99 -11.95
C ILE A 209 -4.98 16.16 -13.25
N PRO A 210 -4.26 16.54 -14.33
CA PRO A 210 -4.32 15.83 -15.58
C PRO A 210 -3.69 14.44 -15.45
N ALA A 211 -4.21 13.45 -16.16
CA ALA A 211 -3.64 12.09 -16.20
C ALA A 211 -2.17 12.10 -16.66
N SER A 212 -1.80 13.08 -17.49
CA SER A 212 -0.42 13.27 -17.97
C SER A 212 0.57 13.55 -16.86
N ALA A 213 0.15 14.06 -15.69
CA ALA A 213 1.04 14.24 -14.54
C ALA A 213 1.62 12.89 -14.06
N GLU A 214 0.84 11.81 -14.12
CA GLU A 214 1.30 10.45 -13.80
C GLU A 214 1.97 9.79 -15.01
N THR A 215 1.32 9.81 -16.16
CA THR A 215 1.75 8.99 -17.30
C THR A 215 3.05 9.48 -17.95
N SER A 216 3.31 10.78 -17.99
CA SER A 216 4.59 11.31 -18.50
C SER A 216 5.76 11.00 -17.56
N ALA A 217 5.55 11.16 -16.25
CA ALA A 217 6.54 10.79 -15.25
C ALA A 217 6.83 9.29 -15.25
N LEU A 218 5.79 8.45 -15.39
CA LEU A 218 5.94 7.00 -15.53
C LEU A 218 6.72 6.63 -16.79
N ALA A 219 6.39 7.20 -17.94
CA ALA A 219 7.09 6.92 -19.18
C ALA A 219 8.59 7.26 -19.09
N ALA A 220 8.92 8.43 -18.53
CA ALA A 220 10.30 8.82 -18.29
C ALA A 220 11.03 7.87 -17.34
N LEU A 221 10.36 7.43 -16.27
CA LEU A 221 10.91 6.48 -15.31
C LEU A 221 11.19 5.11 -15.96
N LEU A 222 10.27 4.61 -16.78
CA LEU A 222 10.44 3.33 -17.48
C LEU A 222 11.65 3.34 -18.45
N GLU A 223 11.93 4.47 -19.09
CA GLU A 223 13.14 4.62 -19.92
C GLU A 223 14.43 4.60 -19.07
N LEU A 224 14.41 5.16 -17.85
CA LEU A 224 15.54 5.06 -16.93
C LEU A 224 15.77 3.61 -16.46
N ILE A 225 14.68 2.92 -16.08
CA ILE A 225 14.76 1.52 -15.64
C ILE A 225 15.31 0.62 -16.76
N ALA A 226 14.91 0.86 -18.01
CA ALA A 226 15.39 0.11 -19.17
C ALA A 226 16.92 0.20 -19.36
N THR A 227 17.57 1.23 -18.81
CA THR A 227 19.02 1.43 -18.95
C THR A 227 19.82 0.93 -17.74
N VAL A 228 19.21 0.85 -16.55
CA VAL A 228 19.91 0.53 -15.30
C VAL A 228 19.59 -0.88 -14.78
N GLU A 229 18.45 -1.43 -15.16
CA GLU A 229 17.96 -2.77 -14.78
C GLU A 229 17.79 -2.99 -13.26
N THR A 230 17.66 -1.91 -12.49
CA THR A 230 17.33 -2.00 -11.06
C THR A 230 15.86 -2.39 -10.88
N PRO A 231 15.52 -3.38 -10.03
CA PRO A 231 14.12 -3.71 -9.74
C PRO A 231 13.38 -2.53 -9.12
N VAL A 232 12.30 -2.09 -9.78
CA VAL A 232 11.50 -0.93 -9.33
C VAL A 232 10.05 -1.34 -9.16
N HIS A 233 9.49 -0.97 -8.01
CA HIS A 233 8.06 -1.03 -7.75
C HIS A 233 7.42 0.32 -8.05
N ILE A 234 6.47 0.34 -8.97
CA ILE A 234 5.68 1.53 -9.34
C ILE A 234 4.53 1.66 -8.36
N MET A 235 4.59 2.67 -7.49
CA MET A 235 3.57 2.94 -6.48
C MET A 235 2.40 3.72 -7.06
N ARG A 236 1.20 3.53 -6.46
CA ARG A 236 0.03 4.42 -6.63
C ARG A 236 -0.43 4.61 -8.07
N VAL A 237 -0.44 3.54 -8.87
CA VAL A 237 -0.97 3.61 -10.24
C VAL A 237 -2.46 3.94 -10.20
N SER A 238 -2.88 4.98 -10.93
CA SER A 238 -4.25 5.49 -10.88
C SER A 238 -4.92 5.74 -12.24
N CYS A 239 -4.19 5.56 -13.35
CA CYS A 239 -4.68 5.86 -14.70
C CYS A 239 -4.68 4.62 -15.60
N ALA A 240 -5.66 4.52 -16.51
CA ALA A 240 -5.73 3.47 -17.53
C ALA A 240 -4.46 3.42 -18.40
N ARG A 241 -3.98 4.60 -18.84
CA ARG A 241 -2.77 4.70 -19.65
C ARG A 241 -1.52 4.21 -18.92
N SER A 242 -1.43 4.40 -17.60
CA SER A 242 -0.33 3.87 -16.80
C SER A 242 -0.33 2.33 -16.78
N VAL A 243 -1.51 1.70 -16.71
CA VAL A 243 -1.62 0.24 -16.81
C VAL A 243 -1.09 -0.28 -18.15
N GLU A 244 -1.40 0.42 -19.26
CA GLU A 244 -0.86 0.08 -20.58
C GLU A 244 0.66 0.20 -20.62
N LEU A 245 1.23 1.31 -20.12
CA LEU A 245 2.68 1.54 -20.10
C LEU A 245 3.41 0.47 -19.29
N ILE A 246 2.84 0.06 -18.14
CA ILE A 246 3.42 -1.00 -17.30
C ILE A 246 3.32 -2.36 -18.00
N ARG A 247 2.20 -2.64 -18.68
CA ARG A 247 2.04 -3.86 -19.49
C ARG A 247 3.11 -3.96 -20.56
N ASP A 248 3.33 -2.89 -21.31
CA ASP A 248 4.36 -2.82 -22.35
C ASP A 248 5.77 -2.97 -21.77
N ALA A 249 6.05 -2.34 -20.62
CA ALA A 249 7.34 -2.47 -19.93
C ALA A 249 7.59 -3.92 -19.49
N LYS A 250 6.60 -4.59 -18.89
CA LYS A 250 6.70 -6.00 -18.50
C LYS A 250 6.87 -6.92 -19.71
N ALA A 251 6.17 -6.66 -20.82
CA ALA A 251 6.32 -7.42 -22.06
C ALA A 251 7.72 -7.27 -22.68
N ARG A 252 8.40 -6.14 -22.44
CA ARG A 252 9.80 -5.90 -22.81
C ARG A 252 10.80 -6.54 -21.84
N GLY A 253 10.34 -7.13 -20.73
CA GLY A 253 11.18 -7.76 -19.72
C GLY A 253 11.81 -6.79 -18.71
N LEU A 254 11.30 -5.57 -18.58
CA LEU A 254 11.80 -4.63 -17.57
C LEU A 254 11.51 -5.18 -16.16
N PRO A 255 12.44 -5.02 -15.20
CA PRO A 255 12.28 -5.51 -13.83
C PRO A 255 11.36 -4.58 -13.03
N VAL A 256 10.08 -4.51 -13.42
CA VAL A 256 9.07 -3.66 -12.79
C VAL A 256 7.94 -4.48 -12.19
N THR A 257 7.49 -4.03 -11.02
CA THR A 257 6.22 -4.40 -10.40
C THR A 257 5.39 -3.16 -10.15
N ALA A 258 4.10 -3.30 -9.92
CA ALA A 258 3.22 -2.15 -9.72
C ALA A 258 2.13 -2.43 -8.70
N SER A 259 1.64 -1.36 -8.06
CA SER A 259 0.49 -1.42 -7.17
C SER A 259 -0.51 -0.29 -7.43
N ALA A 260 -1.76 -0.58 -7.13
CA ALA A 260 -2.83 0.40 -7.04
C ALA A 260 -3.41 0.39 -5.62
N SER A 261 -3.93 1.52 -5.17
CA SER A 261 -4.63 1.58 -3.88
C SER A 261 -6.00 0.91 -4.00
N TRP A 262 -6.43 0.24 -2.92
CA TRP A 262 -7.75 -0.36 -2.83
C TRP A 262 -8.89 0.63 -3.12
N MET A 263 -8.73 1.90 -2.71
CA MET A 263 -9.73 2.93 -2.98
C MET A 263 -9.90 3.21 -4.48
N HIS A 264 -8.80 3.19 -5.26
CA HIS A 264 -8.87 3.37 -6.72
C HIS A 264 -9.51 2.19 -7.45
N LEU A 265 -9.55 1.02 -6.83
CA LEU A 265 -10.27 -0.15 -7.38
C LEU A 265 -11.77 -0.08 -7.04
N LEU A 266 -12.14 0.39 -5.85
CA LEU A 266 -13.53 0.43 -5.40
C LEU A 266 -14.24 1.71 -5.82
N LEU A 267 -13.56 2.85 -5.87
CA LEU A 267 -14.11 4.17 -6.06
C LEU A 267 -13.60 4.82 -7.35
N ASN A 268 -14.33 5.78 -7.85
CA ASN A 268 -13.92 6.66 -8.93
C ASN A 268 -14.32 8.12 -8.60
N VAL A 269 -13.93 9.06 -9.44
CA VAL A 269 -14.12 10.51 -9.18
C VAL A 269 -15.58 10.93 -8.94
N GLU A 270 -16.56 10.17 -9.40
CA GLU A 270 -18.00 10.44 -9.16
C GLU A 270 -18.36 10.32 -7.67
N ALA A 271 -17.58 9.55 -6.91
CA ALA A 271 -17.76 9.42 -5.46
C ALA A 271 -17.64 10.76 -4.74
N ILE A 272 -16.79 11.68 -5.22
CA ILE A 272 -16.64 13.03 -4.63
C ILE A 272 -17.94 13.83 -4.70
N GLY A 273 -18.78 13.56 -5.71
CA GLY A 273 -20.11 14.17 -5.85
C GLY A 273 -21.22 13.50 -5.03
N GLY A 274 -20.91 12.48 -4.24
CA GLY A 274 -21.90 11.72 -3.47
C GLY A 274 -22.68 10.70 -4.29
N ASN A 275 -22.29 10.42 -5.53
CA ASN A 275 -22.98 9.46 -6.40
C ASN A 275 -22.52 8.03 -6.11
N SER A 276 -23.23 7.35 -5.21
CA SER A 276 -22.92 5.96 -4.84
C SER A 276 -23.38 4.92 -5.87
N ASN A 277 -24.33 5.25 -6.77
CA ASN A 277 -24.97 4.29 -7.66
C ASN A 277 -24.08 3.71 -8.78
N GLU A 278 -22.92 4.31 -9.05
CA GLU A 278 -21.98 3.85 -10.07
C GLU A 278 -20.71 3.22 -9.49
N VAL A 279 -20.61 3.15 -8.18
CA VAL A 279 -19.34 2.94 -7.47
C VAL A 279 -19.00 1.47 -7.24
N ILE A 280 -19.98 0.57 -7.06
CA ILE A 280 -19.68 -0.86 -6.84
C ILE A 280 -20.62 -1.75 -7.66
N ALA A 281 -20.05 -2.63 -8.46
CA ALA A 281 -20.75 -3.73 -9.10
C ALA A 281 -21.06 -4.85 -8.09
N GLY A 282 -22.06 -4.64 -7.20
CA GLY A 282 -22.49 -5.63 -6.23
C GLY A 282 -23.80 -5.24 -5.55
N LYS A 283 -24.63 -6.22 -5.28
CA LYS A 283 -26.03 -6.05 -4.79
C LYS A 283 -26.17 -5.59 -3.32
N ASN A 284 -25.08 -5.21 -2.64
CA ASN A 284 -25.16 -4.72 -1.27
C ASN A 284 -25.05 -3.19 -1.25
N ALA A 285 -25.94 -2.56 -0.53
CA ALA A 285 -26.01 -1.11 -0.39
C ALA A 285 -24.64 -0.57 0.07
N VAL A 286 -24.01 0.22 -0.78
CA VAL A 286 -22.86 1.01 -0.40
C VAL A 286 -23.32 2.09 0.57
N PRO A 287 -22.58 2.39 1.64
CA PRO A 287 -22.89 3.53 2.48
C PRO A 287 -23.07 4.78 1.63
N THR A 288 -24.05 5.60 1.95
CA THR A 288 -24.26 6.87 1.26
C THR A 288 -23.01 7.73 1.45
N LEU A 289 -22.25 7.93 0.38
CA LEU A 289 -21.12 8.85 0.39
C LEU A 289 -21.64 10.27 0.45
N PHE A 290 -21.06 11.09 1.31
CA PHE A 290 -21.40 12.51 1.38
C PHE A 290 -20.66 13.25 0.27
N PRO A 291 -21.31 14.22 -0.41
CA PRO A 291 -20.62 15.07 -1.37
C PRO A 291 -19.47 15.82 -0.68
N TYR A 292 -18.33 15.90 -1.39
CA TYR A 292 -17.12 16.55 -0.91
C TYR A 292 -16.58 15.99 0.42
N ASP A 293 -16.73 14.67 0.65
CA ASP A 293 -16.14 14.02 1.81
C ASP A 293 -14.59 14.16 1.78
N PRO A 294 -13.97 14.81 2.78
CA PRO A 294 -12.52 15.01 2.83
C PRO A 294 -11.71 13.72 2.81
N ASN A 295 -12.29 12.58 3.20
CA ASN A 295 -11.65 11.27 3.14
C ASN A 295 -11.47 10.77 1.70
N LEU A 296 -12.20 11.33 0.74
CA LEU A 296 -12.05 11.04 -0.69
C LEU A 296 -10.98 11.90 -1.37
N ARG A 297 -10.36 12.83 -0.64
CA ARG A 297 -9.22 13.58 -1.16
C ARG A 297 -7.96 12.73 -1.07
N LEU A 298 -7.61 12.11 -2.19
CA LEU A 298 -6.45 11.23 -2.32
C LEU A 298 -5.37 11.88 -3.19
N ASP A 299 -4.16 11.38 -3.08
CA ASP A 299 -3.04 11.71 -3.94
C ASP A 299 -2.25 10.43 -4.30
N PRO A 300 -2.38 9.93 -5.54
CA PRO A 300 -3.11 10.51 -6.69
C PRO A 300 -4.62 10.56 -6.46
N PRO A 301 -5.35 11.47 -7.16
CA PRO A 301 -6.79 11.57 -7.04
C PRO A 301 -7.49 10.37 -7.71
N LEU A 302 -8.70 10.06 -7.24
CA LEU A 302 -9.55 9.03 -7.84
C LEU A 302 -9.71 9.27 -9.35
N GLY A 303 -9.43 8.25 -10.15
CA GLY A 303 -9.60 8.28 -11.60
C GLY A 303 -11.05 8.28 -12.04
N ASN A 304 -11.30 8.38 -13.34
CA ASN A 304 -12.63 8.20 -13.90
C ASN A 304 -13.03 6.72 -13.94
N LYS A 305 -14.23 6.40 -14.44
CA LYS A 305 -14.71 5.02 -14.53
C LYS A 305 -13.84 4.12 -15.41
N ALA A 306 -13.29 4.66 -16.51
CA ALA A 306 -12.41 3.90 -17.39
C ALA A 306 -11.07 3.58 -16.70
N ASP A 307 -10.52 4.52 -15.92
CA ASP A 307 -9.33 4.29 -15.10
C ASP A 307 -9.58 3.19 -14.07
N GLN A 308 -10.68 3.25 -13.33
CA GLN A 308 -11.08 2.23 -12.35
C GLN A 308 -11.15 0.83 -12.98
N LEU A 309 -11.85 0.70 -14.12
CA LEU A 309 -11.98 -0.59 -14.81
C LEU A 309 -10.64 -1.11 -15.34
N ALA A 310 -9.79 -0.22 -15.84
CA ALA A 310 -8.44 -0.59 -16.30
C ALA A 310 -7.56 -1.09 -15.16
N LEU A 311 -7.63 -0.47 -13.97
CA LEU A 311 -6.91 -0.93 -12.78
C LEU A 311 -7.40 -2.32 -12.34
N ILE A 312 -8.72 -2.53 -12.25
CA ILE A 312 -9.31 -3.83 -11.90
C ILE A 312 -8.86 -4.91 -12.90
N GLN A 313 -8.91 -4.60 -14.21
CA GLN A 313 -8.46 -5.53 -15.23
C GLN A 313 -6.94 -5.76 -15.14
N GLY A 314 -6.16 -4.71 -14.83
CA GLY A 314 -4.72 -4.81 -14.61
C GLY A 314 -4.34 -5.75 -13.46
N VAL A 315 -5.11 -5.76 -12.37
CA VAL A 315 -4.93 -6.72 -11.27
C VAL A 315 -5.24 -8.15 -11.75
N LYS A 316 -6.35 -8.34 -12.47
CA LYS A 316 -6.74 -9.67 -13.00
C LYS A 316 -5.72 -10.24 -13.98
N ASP A 317 -5.14 -9.39 -14.80
CA ASP A 317 -4.14 -9.77 -15.82
C ASP A 317 -2.72 -9.91 -15.23
N GLY A 318 -2.48 -9.59 -13.96
CA GLY A 318 -1.16 -9.57 -13.34
C GLY A 318 -0.25 -8.43 -13.84
N VAL A 319 -0.82 -7.38 -14.42
CA VAL A 319 -0.10 -6.14 -14.75
C VAL A 319 0.13 -5.32 -13.50
N ILE A 320 -0.85 -5.28 -12.61
CA ILE A 320 -0.76 -4.74 -11.26
C ILE A 320 -0.51 -5.94 -10.32
N ASP A 321 0.61 -5.93 -9.62
CA ASP A 321 1.10 -7.06 -8.82
C ASP A 321 0.54 -7.07 -7.40
N ALA A 322 0.17 -5.90 -6.88
CA ALA A 322 -0.30 -5.75 -5.51
C ALA A 322 -1.40 -4.69 -5.37
N ILE A 323 -2.28 -4.92 -4.41
CA ILE A 323 -3.21 -3.93 -3.91
C ILE A 323 -2.60 -3.38 -2.63
N ALA A 324 -2.31 -2.09 -2.59
CA ALA A 324 -1.78 -1.41 -1.42
C ALA A 324 -2.91 -0.76 -0.62
N ILE A 325 -2.75 -0.67 0.67
CA ILE A 325 -3.68 0.09 1.50
C ILE A 325 -3.37 1.58 1.39
N ASP A 326 -2.09 1.93 1.39
CA ASP A 326 -1.66 3.32 1.35
C ASP A 326 -2.31 4.14 2.48
N HIS A 327 -2.34 3.51 3.66
CA HIS A 327 -2.93 4.08 4.86
C HIS A 327 -2.22 5.39 5.22
N SER A 328 -3.00 6.45 5.39
CA SER A 328 -2.49 7.79 5.67
C SER A 328 -3.35 8.43 6.76
N PRO A 329 -2.92 8.33 8.02
CA PRO A 329 -3.67 8.84 9.16
C PRO A 329 -3.60 10.36 9.24
N HIS A 330 -4.70 10.96 9.64
CA HIS A 330 -4.85 12.39 9.89
C HIS A 330 -5.66 12.61 11.16
N THR A 331 -5.50 13.77 11.79
CA THR A 331 -6.34 14.12 12.94
C THR A 331 -7.80 14.32 12.51
N TYR A 332 -8.73 14.23 13.45
CA TYR A 332 -10.13 14.50 13.17
C TYR A 332 -10.34 15.92 12.61
N GLU A 333 -9.60 16.88 13.16
CA GLU A 333 -9.62 18.28 12.73
C GLU A 333 -9.16 18.43 11.28
N ASP A 334 -8.13 17.74 10.86
CA ASP A 334 -7.62 17.75 9.48
C ASP A 334 -8.69 17.28 8.48
N LYS A 335 -9.58 16.39 8.89
CA LYS A 335 -10.63 15.80 8.05
C LYS A 335 -12.03 16.38 8.28
N THR A 336 -12.17 17.42 9.11
CA THR A 336 -13.44 18.15 9.33
C THR A 336 -13.45 19.54 8.69
N VAL A 337 -12.61 19.77 7.71
CA VAL A 337 -12.50 20.99 6.91
C VAL A 337 -13.15 20.79 5.53
N ALA A 338 -13.20 21.84 4.71
CA ALA A 338 -13.68 21.70 3.33
C ALA A 338 -12.77 20.76 2.53
N PHE A 339 -13.34 20.05 1.56
CA PHE A 339 -12.62 19.09 0.71
C PHE A 339 -11.32 19.67 0.11
N ALA A 340 -11.36 20.95 -0.31
CA ALA A 340 -10.22 21.61 -0.91
C ALA A 340 -9.08 21.86 0.09
N ASP A 341 -9.39 22.04 1.35
CA ASP A 341 -8.44 22.40 2.42
C ASP A 341 -7.92 21.17 3.18
N ALA A 342 -8.60 20.01 3.06
CA ALA A 342 -8.18 18.78 3.73
C ALA A 342 -6.84 18.27 3.18
N PRO A 343 -5.94 17.72 3.99
CA PRO A 343 -4.76 17.02 3.49
C PRO A 343 -5.17 15.75 2.72
N PRO A 344 -4.40 15.37 1.66
CA PRO A 344 -4.67 14.14 0.93
C PRO A 344 -4.31 12.89 1.74
N GLY A 345 -5.05 11.81 1.51
CA GLY A 345 -4.87 10.52 2.16
C GLY A 345 -6.09 10.10 2.97
N ALA A 346 -6.17 8.82 3.26
CA ALA A 346 -7.24 8.21 4.07
C ALA A 346 -6.71 7.01 4.85
N ILE A 347 -7.38 6.70 5.95
CA ILE A 347 -7.14 5.43 6.66
C ILE A 347 -7.71 4.26 5.85
N GLY A 348 -7.19 3.06 6.06
CA GLY A 348 -7.64 1.90 5.29
C GLY A 348 -7.28 0.55 5.88
N LEU A 349 -6.30 0.45 6.77
CA LEU A 349 -5.81 -0.84 7.29
C LEU A 349 -6.91 -1.68 7.96
N GLU A 350 -7.81 -1.07 8.69
CA GLU A 350 -8.92 -1.78 9.36
C GLU A 350 -10.11 -2.11 8.43
N LEU A 351 -10.07 -1.63 7.17
CA LEU A 351 -11.18 -1.76 6.21
C LEU A 351 -10.94 -2.85 5.15
N ALA A 352 -9.82 -3.55 5.19
CA ALA A 352 -9.42 -4.55 4.19
C ALA A 352 -10.24 -5.84 4.24
#